data_a49449bac271e80a206052f348036d16
#
_entry.id   a49449bac271e80a206052f348036d16
#
_cell.length_a   1.000
_cell.length_b   1.000
_cell.length_c   1.000
_cell.angle_alpha   90.00
_cell.angle_beta   90.00
_cell.angle_gamma   90.00
#
_symmetry.space_group_name_H-M   'P 1'
#
loop_
_entity.id
_entity.type
_entity.pdbx_description
1 polymer ?
#
loop_
_entity_poly.entity_id
_entity_poly.type
_entity_poly.pdbx_seq_one_letter_code
_entity_poly.pdbx_strand_id
1 'polypeptide(L)'
;MHTESSNHVRENAENMVVEDHYELIPHLVSIDISRNHEGDLLYRILEPEISQEYQDFTSKLYDEMRYVMLSKPKTIVGAQSRSEIFEYYLRNYEPSLRKETSDKVLYYFRRDNEGYGAINPIILDENIEDISCDGINIPIFVYHRKYGTLKTNLIFTDADQLNSFVIKLASICDQGVSINDPILDGTSPDGHRIQAVYGTEISPRGSAFTIRLFRKNPFTVIDLVKNGTISSEMAVYLWYMVESGSSGIAVGPPAVGKTSLLNALLMFMPENSKVFSIEETRELNFIHENWIATVVREGHIDLGPDDENLSKTDTFDLVRIAMRQRPTYIVVGEVRGSETYSLFQAMSTGHTVYSTLHADSMDTLISRLESEPINVPRVLAIYLNVVIIIKFVRINNRLVRRVTEIDEIEGKEEAGNGLIYNKVFEYDPSRNVHEYNGQSNVITKFAALRKYSAEDLQNDFKKRIDLINLLAERGDTGISAVNQAIQDFGNHLHSRKGGR
;
A
#
# COMPACT_ATOMS: atom_id res chain seq x y z
N MET A 1 7.18 -33.23 7.23
CA MET A 1 6.00 -32.97 8.09
C MET A 1 4.87 -32.25 7.34
N HIS A 2 4.46 -32.74 6.18
CA HIS A 2 3.42 -32.07 5.37
C HIS A 2 2.38 -33.04 4.80
N THR A 3 2.35 -34.30 5.24
CA THR A 3 1.53 -35.36 4.61
C THR A 3 0.15 -35.57 5.23
N GLU A 4 -0.14 -35.06 6.43
CA GLU A 4 -1.46 -35.24 7.04
C GLU A 4 -2.47 -34.12 6.77
N SER A 5 -2.01 -32.89 6.52
CA SER A 5 -2.91 -31.77 6.21
C SER A 5 -3.52 -31.81 4.82
N SER A 6 -2.86 -32.50 3.87
CA SER A 6 -3.36 -32.66 2.49
C SER A 6 -4.51 -33.65 2.36
N ASN A 7 -4.68 -34.59 3.29
CA ASN A 7 -5.70 -35.63 3.20
C ASN A 7 -7.09 -35.18 3.66
N HIS A 8 -7.21 -34.26 4.63
CA HIS A 8 -8.53 -33.71 5.05
C HIS A 8 -9.14 -32.74 4.04
N VAL A 9 -8.33 -32.11 3.21
CA VAL A 9 -8.81 -31.19 2.16
C VAL A 9 -9.19 -31.91 0.87
N ARG A 10 -8.67 -33.14 0.63
CA ARG A 10 -8.97 -33.93 -0.59
C ARG A 10 -10.41 -34.47 -0.61
N GLU A 11 -11.01 -34.79 0.53
CA GLU A 11 -12.38 -35.33 0.56
C GLU A 11 -13.47 -34.32 0.14
N ASN A 12 -13.22 -33.03 0.23
CA ASN A 12 -14.17 -31.98 -0.19
C ASN A 12 -13.96 -31.45 -1.61
N ALA A 13 -12.95 -31.94 -2.35
CA ALA A 13 -12.58 -31.39 -3.66
C ALA A 13 -13.46 -31.87 -4.84
N GLU A 14 -14.17 -32.99 -4.72
CA GLU A 14 -14.85 -33.64 -5.83
C GLU A 14 -16.13 -32.94 -6.33
N ASN A 15 -16.64 -31.89 -5.63
CA ASN A 15 -17.89 -31.22 -6.00
C ASN A 15 -17.83 -29.69 -5.91
N MET A 16 -16.67 -29.09 -6.11
CA MET A 16 -16.52 -27.62 -6.10
C MET A 16 -16.61 -27.04 -7.51
N VAL A 17 -17.32 -25.92 -7.66
CA VAL A 17 -17.35 -25.17 -8.90
C VAL A 17 -16.24 -24.14 -8.88
N VAL A 18 -15.27 -24.24 -9.77
CA VAL A 18 -14.20 -23.25 -9.94
C VAL A 18 -14.78 -22.02 -10.63
N GLU A 19 -14.73 -20.87 -9.96
CA GLU A 19 -15.20 -19.57 -10.48
C GLU A 19 -14.08 -18.79 -11.17
N ASP A 20 -12.83 -18.98 -10.69
CA ASP A 20 -11.65 -18.31 -11.23
C ASP A 20 -10.42 -19.20 -11.06
N HIS A 21 -9.51 -19.20 -12.04
CA HIS A 21 -8.26 -19.94 -12.01
C HIS A 21 -7.16 -19.11 -12.65
N TYR A 22 -6.04 -18.96 -11.97
CA TYR A 22 -4.87 -18.25 -12.52
C TYR A 22 -3.56 -18.82 -12.00
N GLU A 23 -2.53 -18.78 -12.86
CA GLU A 23 -1.17 -19.12 -12.47
C GLU A 23 -0.54 -17.95 -11.71
N LEU A 24 -0.01 -18.23 -10.53
CA LEU A 24 0.74 -17.29 -9.72
C LEU A 24 2.24 -17.35 -10.03
N ILE A 25 2.78 -18.57 -10.10
CA ILE A 25 4.14 -18.86 -10.56
C ILE A 25 4.03 -19.84 -11.71
N PRO A 26 4.45 -19.47 -12.94
CA PRO A 26 4.29 -20.29 -14.12
C PRO A 26 4.74 -21.74 -13.90
N HIS A 27 3.88 -22.69 -14.18
CA HIS A 27 4.07 -24.14 -14.07
C HIS A 27 4.36 -24.67 -12.64
N LEU A 28 4.35 -23.83 -11.60
CA LEU A 28 4.65 -24.24 -10.23
C LEU A 28 3.48 -24.00 -9.29
N VAL A 29 2.88 -22.81 -9.28
CA VAL A 29 1.82 -22.48 -8.33
C VAL A 29 0.66 -21.86 -9.06
N SER A 30 -0.54 -22.37 -8.80
CA SER A 30 -1.78 -21.77 -9.27
C SER A 30 -2.77 -21.59 -8.14
N ILE A 31 -3.73 -20.70 -8.35
CA ILE A 31 -4.80 -20.36 -7.43
C ILE A 31 -6.13 -20.73 -8.06
N ASP A 32 -6.97 -21.43 -7.29
CA ASP A 32 -8.35 -21.68 -7.61
C ASP A 32 -9.25 -20.92 -6.65
N ILE A 33 -10.15 -20.09 -7.17
CA ILE A 33 -11.28 -19.57 -6.42
C ILE A 33 -12.46 -20.47 -6.71
N SER A 34 -12.89 -21.23 -5.72
CA SER A 34 -13.95 -22.23 -5.91
C SER A 34 -15.09 -22.03 -4.91
N ARG A 35 -16.30 -22.37 -5.32
CA ARG A 35 -17.52 -22.33 -4.48
C ARG A 35 -17.84 -23.73 -3.98
N ASN A 36 -18.03 -23.86 -2.66
CA ASN A 36 -18.50 -25.10 -2.06
C ASN A 36 -20.04 -25.24 -2.18
N HIS A 37 -20.58 -26.38 -1.75
CA HIS A 37 -22.03 -26.66 -1.78
C HIS A 37 -22.88 -25.72 -0.91
N GLU A 38 -22.27 -25.13 0.13
CA GLU A 38 -22.91 -24.20 1.04
C GLU A 38 -22.96 -22.78 0.46
N GLY A 39 -22.28 -22.56 -0.68
CA GLY A 39 -22.19 -21.27 -1.36
C GLY A 39 -20.99 -20.44 -0.92
N ASP A 40 -20.13 -20.93 -0.01
CA ASP A 40 -18.93 -20.25 0.43
C ASP A 40 -17.86 -20.29 -0.65
N LEU A 41 -17.18 -19.17 -0.85
CA LEU A 41 -16.00 -19.09 -1.71
C LEU A 41 -14.74 -19.47 -0.93
N LEU A 42 -13.88 -20.26 -1.55
CA LEU A 42 -12.63 -20.76 -1.03
C LEU A 42 -11.48 -20.33 -1.94
N TYR A 43 -10.38 -19.92 -1.32
CA TYR A 43 -9.11 -19.63 -1.99
C TYR A 43 -8.18 -20.83 -1.81
N ARG A 44 -7.91 -21.55 -2.89
CA ARG A 44 -7.10 -22.77 -2.88
C ARG A 44 -5.77 -22.53 -3.54
N ILE A 45 -4.71 -22.76 -2.79
CA ILE A 45 -3.34 -22.75 -3.28
C ILE A 45 -3.02 -24.15 -3.79
N LEU A 46 -2.63 -24.25 -5.04
CA LEU A 46 -2.19 -25.48 -5.68
C LEU A 46 -0.69 -25.43 -5.90
N GLU A 47 0.06 -26.10 -5.04
CA GLU A 47 1.51 -26.21 -5.10
C GLU A 47 1.94 -27.53 -5.76
N PRO A 48 3.15 -27.60 -6.35
CA PRO A 48 3.63 -28.80 -7.02
C PRO A 48 3.85 -29.95 -6.02
N GLU A 49 3.42 -31.14 -6.37
CA GLU A 49 3.72 -32.32 -5.57
C GLU A 49 5.20 -32.72 -5.70
N ILE A 50 5.83 -32.98 -4.56
CA ILE A 50 7.18 -33.54 -4.47
C ILE A 50 7.09 -34.87 -3.70
N SER A 51 7.72 -35.92 -4.22
CA SER A 51 7.77 -37.22 -3.54
C SER A 51 8.51 -37.11 -2.19
N GLN A 52 8.17 -37.97 -1.24
CA GLN A 52 8.80 -38.02 0.08
C GLN A 52 10.33 -38.17 -0.02
N GLU A 53 10.80 -38.96 -0.98
CA GLU A 53 12.23 -39.15 -1.24
C GLU A 53 12.95 -37.86 -1.55
N TYR A 54 12.35 -36.96 -2.38
CA TYR A 54 12.92 -35.64 -2.67
C TYR A 54 12.81 -34.67 -1.51
N GLN A 55 11.78 -34.78 -0.65
CA GLN A 55 11.69 -33.98 0.57
C GLN A 55 12.82 -34.32 1.54
N ASP A 56 13.07 -35.63 1.76
CA ASP A 56 14.15 -36.12 2.62
C ASP A 56 15.53 -35.75 2.06
N PHE A 57 15.69 -35.84 0.73
CA PHE A 57 16.91 -35.42 0.04
C PHE A 57 17.15 -33.91 0.22
N THR A 58 16.12 -33.07 0.02
CA THR A 58 16.20 -31.62 0.17
C THR A 58 16.59 -31.22 1.59
N SER A 59 16.01 -31.90 2.59
CA SER A 59 16.34 -31.68 4.00
C SER A 59 17.82 -31.97 4.30
N LYS A 60 18.32 -33.10 3.84
CA LYS A 60 19.74 -33.48 4.01
C LYS A 60 20.68 -32.51 3.31
N LEU A 61 20.34 -32.11 2.07
CA LEU A 61 21.13 -31.15 1.31
C LEU A 61 21.20 -29.79 2.00
N TYR A 62 20.07 -29.37 2.62
CA TYR A 62 20.01 -28.13 3.39
C TYR A 62 20.92 -28.19 4.63
N ASP A 63 20.90 -29.29 5.38
CA ASP A 63 21.75 -29.46 6.55
C ASP A 63 23.24 -29.46 6.19
N GLU A 64 23.62 -30.10 5.08
CA GLU A 64 24.99 -30.06 4.58
C GLU A 64 25.41 -28.64 4.16
N MET A 65 24.54 -27.95 3.40
CA MET A 65 24.78 -26.55 3.00
C MET A 65 24.97 -25.67 4.23
N ARG A 66 24.08 -25.79 5.24
CA ARG A 66 24.18 -25.04 6.50
C ARG A 66 25.50 -25.32 7.22
N TYR A 67 25.92 -26.57 7.30
CA TYR A 67 27.20 -26.95 7.89
C TYR A 67 28.38 -26.31 7.17
N VAL A 68 28.40 -26.32 5.82
CA VAL A 68 29.45 -25.70 5.03
C VAL A 68 29.47 -24.19 5.17
N MET A 69 28.32 -23.54 5.18
CA MET A 69 28.21 -22.08 5.41
C MET A 69 28.77 -21.66 6.77
N LEU A 70 28.53 -22.46 7.81
CA LEU A 70 29.04 -22.20 9.17
C LEU A 70 30.52 -22.51 9.31
N SER A 71 31.01 -23.58 8.66
CA SER A 71 32.38 -24.06 8.83
C SER A 71 33.40 -23.45 7.87
N LYS A 72 32.97 -23.02 6.67
CA LYS A 72 33.86 -22.52 5.60
C LYS A 72 33.27 -21.28 4.89
N PRO A 73 33.13 -20.16 5.60
CA PRO A 73 32.49 -18.96 5.01
C PRO A 73 33.23 -18.37 3.79
N LYS A 74 34.54 -18.71 3.61
CA LYS A 74 35.36 -18.23 2.47
C LYS A 74 35.20 -19.03 1.17
N THR A 75 34.54 -20.19 1.20
CA THR A 75 34.39 -21.06 0.03
C THR A 75 33.24 -20.63 -0.88
N ILE A 76 32.40 -19.68 -0.43
CA ILE A 76 31.20 -19.20 -1.11
C ILE A 76 31.44 -17.78 -1.67
N VAL A 77 32.61 -17.55 -2.24
CA VAL A 77 32.95 -16.29 -2.87
C VAL A 77 32.23 -16.21 -4.21
N GLY A 78 31.18 -15.36 -4.32
CA GLY A 78 30.46 -15.06 -5.56
C GLY A 78 28.96 -15.35 -5.57
N ALA A 79 28.43 -16.13 -4.64
CA ALA A 79 26.98 -16.34 -4.54
C ALA A 79 26.32 -15.15 -3.80
N GLN A 80 25.29 -14.56 -4.41
CA GLN A 80 24.58 -13.40 -3.84
C GLN A 80 23.41 -13.80 -2.92
N SER A 81 22.86 -15.01 -3.10
CA SER A 81 21.72 -15.50 -2.32
C SER A 81 21.90 -16.93 -1.82
N ARG A 82 21.12 -17.31 -0.79
CA ARG A 82 21.08 -18.69 -0.28
C ARG A 82 20.59 -19.68 -1.33
N SER A 83 19.65 -19.27 -2.16
CA SER A 83 19.11 -20.09 -3.25
C SER A 83 20.13 -20.38 -4.33
N GLU A 84 21.04 -19.46 -4.69
CA GLU A 84 22.12 -19.71 -5.63
C GLU A 84 23.10 -20.77 -5.11
N ILE A 85 23.42 -20.70 -3.81
CA ILE A 85 24.26 -21.69 -3.15
C ILE A 85 23.58 -23.07 -3.17
N PHE A 86 22.29 -23.10 -2.81
CA PHE A 86 21.51 -24.34 -2.81
C PHE A 86 21.40 -24.94 -4.21
N GLU A 87 21.15 -24.14 -5.24
CA GLU A 87 21.09 -24.58 -6.63
C GLU A 87 22.44 -25.15 -7.10
N TYR A 88 23.57 -24.53 -6.71
CA TYR A 88 24.89 -25.06 -6.99
C TYR A 88 25.09 -26.43 -6.35
N TYR A 89 24.71 -26.61 -5.07
CA TYR A 89 24.80 -27.90 -4.40
C TYR A 89 23.88 -28.94 -5.03
N LEU A 90 22.63 -28.56 -5.33
CA LEU A 90 21.65 -29.44 -5.97
C LEU A 90 22.18 -30.01 -7.30
N ARG A 91 22.78 -29.17 -8.13
CA ARG A 91 23.37 -29.57 -9.42
C ARG A 91 24.59 -30.47 -9.28
N ASN A 92 25.37 -30.32 -8.21
CA ASN A 92 26.57 -31.13 -8.01
C ASN A 92 26.29 -32.48 -7.33
N TYR A 93 25.30 -32.53 -6.42
CA TYR A 93 24.94 -33.76 -5.70
C TYR A 93 24.03 -34.67 -6.53
N GLU A 94 23.16 -34.12 -7.37
CA GLU A 94 22.21 -34.87 -8.20
C GLU A 94 22.17 -34.31 -9.64
N PRO A 95 23.28 -34.50 -10.41
CA PRO A 95 23.39 -33.97 -11.79
C PRO A 95 22.37 -34.56 -12.76
N SER A 96 21.80 -35.74 -12.42
CA SER A 96 20.78 -36.41 -13.22
C SER A 96 19.36 -35.94 -13.01
N LEU A 97 19.15 -34.99 -12.04
CA LEU A 97 17.82 -34.49 -11.70
C LEU A 97 17.17 -33.81 -12.91
N ARG A 98 15.95 -34.21 -13.22
CA ARG A 98 15.18 -33.54 -14.27
C ARG A 98 14.94 -32.08 -13.89
N LYS A 99 15.02 -31.19 -14.88
CA LYS A 99 14.84 -29.74 -14.68
C LYS A 99 13.54 -29.43 -13.93
N GLU A 100 12.43 -30.08 -14.30
CA GLU A 100 11.13 -29.87 -13.63
C GLU A 100 11.18 -30.20 -12.14
N THR A 101 11.83 -31.31 -11.75
CA THR A 101 11.99 -31.68 -10.34
C THR A 101 12.93 -30.71 -9.62
N SER A 102 13.99 -30.26 -10.27
CA SER A 102 14.91 -29.27 -9.75
C SER A 102 14.19 -27.94 -9.47
N ASP A 103 13.35 -27.49 -10.38
CA ASP A 103 12.57 -26.26 -10.25
C ASP A 103 11.58 -26.36 -9.06
N LYS A 104 10.91 -27.51 -8.86
CA LYS A 104 10.04 -27.78 -7.71
C LYS A 104 10.80 -27.74 -6.38
N VAL A 105 11.95 -28.42 -6.32
CA VAL A 105 12.81 -28.45 -5.11
C VAL A 105 13.30 -27.04 -4.77
N LEU A 106 13.76 -26.29 -5.78
CA LEU A 106 14.24 -24.93 -5.60
C LEU A 106 13.10 -23.97 -5.18
N TYR A 107 11.89 -24.17 -5.70
CA TYR A 107 10.70 -23.43 -5.27
C TYR A 107 10.46 -23.62 -3.77
N TYR A 108 10.41 -24.84 -3.26
CA TYR A 108 10.18 -25.10 -1.83
C TYR A 108 11.32 -24.56 -0.96
N PHE A 109 12.57 -24.68 -1.44
CA PHE A 109 13.70 -24.09 -0.74
C PHE A 109 13.55 -22.58 -0.58
N ARG A 110 13.25 -21.85 -1.64
CA ARG A 110 13.03 -20.41 -1.63
C ARG A 110 11.85 -20.03 -0.76
N ARG A 111 10.73 -20.71 -0.91
CA ARG A 111 9.51 -20.51 -0.13
C ARG A 111 9.78 -20.56 1.38
N ASP A 112 10.52 -21.56 1.83
CA ASP A 112 10.68 -21.85 3.25
C ASP A 112 11.87 -21.13 3.89
N ASN A 113 12.93 -20.81 3.13
CA ASN A 113 14.17 -20.23 3.67
C ASN A 113 14.37 -18.74 3.34
N GLU A 114 13.87 -18.27 2.21
CA GLU A 114 13.99 -16.86 1.78
C GLU A 114 12.64 -16.13 1.84
N GLY A 115 11.54 -16.87 1.73
CA GLY A 115 10.18 -16.32 1.78
C GLY A 115 9.48 -16.53 3.13
N TYR A 116 8.17 -16.43 3.07
CA TYR A 116 7.27 -16.49 4.21
C TYR A 116 6.73 -17.92 4.49
N GLY A 117 7.44 -18.99 4.07
CA GLY A 117 7.02 -20.37 4.28
C GLY A 117 5.69 -20.67 3.56
N ALA A 118 4.80 -21.43 4.23
CA ALA A 118 3.55 -21.89 3.62
C ALA A 118 2.63 -20.77 3.09
N ILE A 119 2.70 -19.57 3.65
CA ILE A 119 1.89 -18.42 3.18
C ILE A 119 2.57 -17.63 2.05
N ASN A 120 3.79 -17.98 1.66
CA ASN A 120 4.53 -17.25 0.63
C ASN A 120 3.77 -17.11 -0.71
N PRO A 121 3.03 -18.12 -1.21
CA PRO A 121 2.18 -17.94 -2.38
C PRO A 121 1.15 -16.83 -2.22
N ILE A 122 0.53 -16.70 -1.04
CA ILE A 122 -0.46 -15.66 -0.75
C ILE A 122 0.20 -14.26 -0.75
N ILE A 123 1.42 -14.16 -0.19
CA ILE A 123 2.21 -12.90 -0.18
C ILE A 123 2.54 -12.43 -1.61
N LEU A 124 2.73 -13.37 -2.53
CA LEU A 124 3.06 -13.06 -3.93
C LEU A 124 1.84 -12.72 -4.78
N ASP A 125 0.62 -12.99 -4.29
CA ASP A 125 -0.60 -12.71 -5.03
C ASP A 125 -1.02 -11.24 -4.90
N GLU A 126 -0.90 -10.49 -5.99
CA GLU A 126 -1.29 -9.07 -6.06
C GLU A 126 -2.80 -8.82 -5.82
N ASN A 127 -3.62 -9.87 -5.89
CA ASN A 127 -5.06 -9.77 -5.62
C ASN A 127 -5.39 -9.80 -4.12
N ILE A 128 -4.43 -10.12 -3.26
CA ILE A 128 -4.62 -10.18 -1.81
C ILE A 128 -4.23 -8.83 -1.18
N GLU A 129 -5.03 -8.38 -0.22
CA GLU A 129 -4.76 -7.18 0.59
C GLU A 129 -4.32 -7.54 2.01
N ASP A 130 -5.04 -8.47 2.66
CA ASP A 130 -4.76 -8.88 4.03
C ASP A 130 -4.76 -10.41 4.15
N ILE A 131 -3.94 -10.92 5.06
CA ILE A 131 -3.84 -12.34 5.45
C ILE A 131 -4.07 -12.39 6.96
N SER A 132 -4.98 -13.25 7.44
CA SER A 132 -5.27 -13.45 8.87
C SER A 132 -5.19 -14.92 9.27
N CYS A 133 -4.47 -15.19 10.35
CA CYS A 133 -4.45 -16.48 11.06
C CYS A 133 -4.95 -16.27 12.48
N ASP A 134 -6.11 -16.84 12.80
CA ASP A 134 -6.83 -16.59 14.05
C ASP A 134 -6.58 -17.68 15.10
N GLY A 135 -5.56 -18.53 14.89
CA GLY A 135 -5.14 -19.58 15.80
C GLY A 135 -5.04 -20.97 15.17
N ILE A 136 -4.94 -22.00 16.02
CA ILE A 136 -4.73 -23.39 15.63
C ILE A 136 -6.05 -24.01 15.15
N ASN A 137 -5.96 -24.90 14.15
CA ASN A 137 -7.10 -25.60 13.54
C ASN A 137 -8.15 -24.68 12.91
N ILE A 138 -7.77 -23.45 12.62
CA ILE A 138 -8.58 -22.47 11.92
C ILE A 138 -7.94 -22.22 10.55
N PRO A 139 -8.69 -22.26 9.43
CA PRO A 139 -8.15 -21.90 8.14
C PRO A 139 -7.59 -20.48 8.16
N ILE A 140 -6.49 -20.26 7.45
CA ILE A 140 -6.02 -18.89 7.18
C ILE A 140 -7.06 -18.20 6.30
N PHE A 141 -7.38 -16.96 6.63
CA PHE A 141 -8.26 -16.11 5.84
C PHE A 141 -7.45 -15.13 5.03
N VAL A 142 -7.96 -14.80 3.85
CA VAL A 142 -7.42 -13.75 2.99
C VAL A 142 -8.50 -12.76 2.61
N TYR A 143 -8.14 -11.49 2.48
CA TYR A 143 -9.02 -10.50 1.88
C TYR A 143 -8.61 -10.30 0.42
N HIS A 144 -9.44 -10.86 -0.48
CA HIS A 144 -9.23 -10.79 -1.93
C HIS A 144 -9.98 -9.59 -2.51
N ARG A 145 -9.31 -8.80 -3.36
CA ARG A 145 -9.83 -7.52 -3.92
C ARG A 145 -11.16 -7.66 -4.65
N LYS A 146 -11.34 -8.76 -5.37
CA LYS A 146 -12.55 -9.02 -6.18
C LYS A 146 -13.65 -9.75 -5.40
N TYR A 147 -13.24 -10.65 -4.49
CA TYR A 147 -14.16 -11.59 -3.84
C TYR A 147 -14.38 -11.33 -2.35
N GLY A 148 -13.65 -10.38 -1.74
CA GLY A 148 -13.71 -10.10 -0.31
C GLY A 148 -13.01 -11.16 0.54
N THR A 149 -13.52 -11.43 1.73
CA THR A 149 -12.92 -12.40 2.66
C THR A 149 -13.15 -13.83 2.21
N LEU A 150 -12.06 -14.60 2.05
CA LEU A 150 -12.06 -16.00 1.63
C LEU A 150 -11.33 -16.86 2.65
N LYS A 151 -11.79 -18.10 2.84
CA LYS A 151 -11.06 -19.15 3.55
C LYS A 151 -10.04 -19.78 2.61
N THR A 152 -8.83 -20.09 3.13
CA THR A 152 -7.82 -20.80 2.35
C THR A 152 -7.80 -22.29 2.69
N ASN A 153 -7.04 -23.08 1.93
CA ASN A 153 -6.73 -24.47 2.24
C ASN A 153 -5.52 -24.63 3.18
N LEU A 154 -4.99 -23.53 3.76
CA LEU A 154 -3.89 -23.58 4.71
C LEU A 154 -4.42 -23.52 6.14
N ILE A 155 -3.94 -24.45 6.97
CA ILE A 155 -4.31 -24.56 8.39
C ILE A 155 -3.06 -24.92 9.20
N PHE A 156 -2.80 -24.21 10.29
CA PHE A 156 -1.84 -24.62 11.29
C PHE A 156 -2.53 -25.57 12.27
N THR A 157 -2.09 -26.84 12.30
CA THR A 157 -2.65 -27.87 13.18
C THR A 157 -1.81 -28.08 14.45
N ASP A 158 -0.57 -27.59 14.46
CA ASP A 158 0.39 -27.72 15.55
C ASP A 158 0.73 -26.35 16.13
N ALA A 159 0.63 -26.24 17.47
CA ALA A 159 0.94 -25.02 18.21
C ALA A 159 2.40 -24.60 18.10
N ASP A 160 3.32 -25.53 18.16
CA ASP A 160 4.76 -25.25 18.10
C ASP A 160 5.15 -24.76 16.69
N GLN A 161 4.49 -25.30 15.66
CA GLN A 161 4.67 -24.85 14.30
C GLN A 161 4.18 -23.39 14.11
N LEU A 162 3.00 -23.07 14.64
CA LEU A 162 2.45 -21.71 14.58
C LEU A 162 3.30 -20.73 15.41
N ASN A 163 3.75 -21.13 16.60
CA ASN A 163 4.64 -20.33 17.43
C ASN A 163 5.97 -20.04 16.73
N SER A 164 6.58 -21.06 16.12
CA SER A 164 7.82 -20.92 15.36
C SER A 164 7.64 -20.00 14.15
N PHE A 165 6.46 -20.05 13.53
CA PHE A 165 6.13 -19.18 12.42
C PHE A 165 6.01 -17.71 12.86
N VAL A 166 5.36 -17.44 14.01
CA VAL A 166 5.27 -16.07 14.57
C VAL A 166 6.64 -15.53 14.97
N ILE A 167 7.53 -16.38 15.53
CA ILE A 167 8.93 -15.99 15.80
C ILE A 167 9.65 -15.65 14.49
N LYS A 168 9.43 -16.42 13.42
CA LYS A 168 9.99 -16.12 12.09
C LYS A 168 9.48 -14.77 11.58
N LEU A 169 8.18 -14.46 11.70
CA LEU A 169 7.61 -13.17 11.31
C LEU A 169 8.26 -12.01 12.09
N ALA A 170 8.46 -12.17 13.40
CA ALA A 170 9.14 -11.19 14.22
C ALA A 170 10.58 -10.97 13.76
N SER A 171 11.32 -12.04 13.47
CA SER A 171 12.69 -11.95 12.94
C SER A 171 12.75 -11.26 11.56
N ILE A 172 11.74 -11.43 10.70
CA ILE A 172 11.66 -10.71 9.43
C ILE A 172 11.50 -9.19 9.65
N CYS A 173 10.86 -8.79 10.75
CA CYS A 173 10.68 -7.38 11.13
C CYS A 173 11.84 -6.83 11.98
N ASP A 174 12.95 -7.57 12.13
CA ASP A 174 14.05 -7.23 13.04
C ASP A 174 13.60 -7.02 14.50
N GLN A 175 12.56 -7.77 14.93
CA GLN A 175 12.00 -7.76 16.28
C GLN A 175 12.04 -9.14 16.89
N GLY A 176 11.84 -9.22 18.21
CA GLY A 176 11.69 -10.47 18.95
C GLY A 176 10.30 -10.55 19.57
N VAL A 177 9.81 -11.76 19.77
CA VAL A 177 8.61 -12.04 20.57
C VAL A 177 8.91 -13.12 21.59
N SER A 178 8.31 -13.00 22.77
CA SER A 178 8.47 -13.95 23.86
C SER A 178 7.19 -14.00 24.70
N ILE A 179 7.15 -14.87 25.71
CA ILE A 179 6.02 -14.91 26.66
C ILE A 179 5.88 -13.59 27.42
N ASN A 180 7.01 -12.90 27.70
CA ASN A 180 7.01 -11.64 28.44
C ASN A 180 6.69 -10.43 27.52
N ASP A 181 7.01 -10.55 26.24
CA ASP A 181 6.72 -9.53 25.21
C ASP A 181 6.05 -10.24 24.01
N PRO A 182 4.74 -10.52 24.11
CA PRO A 182 4.06 -11.38 23.15
C PRO A 182 3.48 -10.66 21.94
N ILE A 183 3.60 -9.32 21.86
CA ILE A 183 2.98 -8.51 20.82
C ILE A 183 4.04 -8.12 19.79
N LEU A 184 3.78 -8.44 18.52
CA LEU A 184 4.52 -7.96 17.37
C LEU A 184 3.70 -6.89 16.64
N ASP A 185 4.25 -5.72 16.45
CA ASP A 185 3.79 -4.74 15.46
C ASP A 185 5.01 -4.24 14.68
N GLY A 186 5.16 -4.71 13.45
CA GLY A 186 6.36 -4.47 12.67
C GLY A 186 6.09 -4.36 11.18
N THR A 187 7.13 -3.91 10.46
CA THR A 187 7.11 -3.84 9.00
C THR A 187 8.25 -4.69 8.45
N SER A 188 7.94 -5.55 7.50
CA SER A 188 8.96 -6.35 6.81
C SER A 188 9.81 -5.51 5.87
N PRO A 189 11.00 -5.98 5.44
CA PRO A 189 11.81 -5.31 4.42
C PRO A 189 11.07 -5.07 3.10
N ASP A 190 10.11 -5.93 2.76
CA ASP A 190 9.24 -5.78 1.59
C ASP A 190 8.13 -4.73 1.77
N GLY A 191 8.00 -4.14 2.96
CA GLY A 191 7.00 -3.12 3.28
C GLY A 191 5.68 -3.67 3.81
N HIS A 192 5.52 -4.98 4.01
CA HIS A 192 4.30 -5.56 4.60
C HIS A 192 4.21 -5.22 6.08
N ARG A 193 3.03 -4.77 6.54
CA ARG A 193 2.76 -4.58 7.97
C ARG A 193 2.35 -5.90 8.59
N ILE A 194 3.03 -6.30 9.65
CA ILE A 194 2.83 -7.56 10.34
C ILE A 194 2.47 -7.27 11.79
N GLN A 195 1.28 -7.71 12.20
CA GLN A 195 0.85 -7.71 13.58
C GLN A 195 0.64 -9.14 14.03
N ALA A 196 1.20 -9.52 15.19
CA ALA A 196 1.01 -10.85 15.72
C ALA A 196 0.94 -10.85 17.25
N VAL A 197 0.32 -11.91 17.78
CA VAL A 197 0.28 -12.22 19.20
C VAL A 197 0.89 -13.61 19.40
N TYR A 198 1.87 -13.72 20.28
CA TYR A 198 2.60 -14.94 20.56
C TYR A 198 2.03 -15.67 21.77
N GLY A 199 1.78 -16.98 21.63
CA GLY A 199 1.42 -17.87 22.72
C GLY A 199 -0.06 -17.86 23.11
N THR A 200 -0.41 -18.74 24.04
CA THR A 200 -1.80 -18.99 24.50
C THR A 200 -2.24 -18.11 25.66
N GLU A 201 -1.31 -17.40 26.32
CA GLU A 201 -1.63 -16.61 27.50
C GLU A 201 -2.51 -15.40 27.21
N ILE A 202 -2.30 -14.78 26.02
CA ILE A 202 -3.10 -13.64 25.56
C ILE A 202 -4.14 -14.08 24.54
N SER A 203 -3.80 -15.04 23.66
CA SER A 203 -4.69 -15.58 22.64
C SER A 203 -5.08 -17.02 22.96
N PRO A 204 -6.28 -17.30 23.49
CA PRO A 204 -6.67 -18.66 23.91
C PRO A 204 -6.66 -19.72 22.80
N ARG A 205 -6.66 -19.31 21.54
CA ARG A 205 -6.62 -20.21 20.38
C ARG A 205 -5.21 -20.46 19.85
N GLY A 206 -4.19 -20.03 20.59
CA GLY A 206 -2.79 -20.06 20.16
C GLY A 206 -2.32 -18.74 19.59
N SER A 207 -1.11 -18.70 19.11
CA SER A 207 -0.58 -17.51 18.41
C SER A 207 -1.48 -17.12 17.25
N ALA A 208 -1.54 -15.83 16.97
CA ALA A 208 -2.34 -15.27 15.86
C ALA A 208 -1.53 -14.20 15.13
N PHE A 209 -1.80 -14.00 13.84
CA PHE A 209 -1.16 -12.92 13.09
C PHE A 209 -2.07 -12.36 12.00
N THR A 210 -1.84 -11.09 11.67
CA THR A 210 -2.42 -10.42 10.50
C THR A 210 -1.29 -9.75 9.72
N ILE A 211 -1.28 -9.95 8.41
CA ILE A 211 -0.32 -9.32 7.51
C ILE A 211 -1.08 -8.49 6.50
N ARG A 212 -0.85 -7.17 6.51
CA ARG A 212 -1.32 -6.28 5.46
C ARG A 212 -0.24 -6.15 4.40
N LEU A 213 -0.57 -6.54 3.16
CA LEU A 213 0.37 -6.59 2.06
C LEU A 213 0.64 -5.19 1.49
N PHE A 214 1.91 -4.83 1.41
CA PHE A 214 2.33 -3.64 0.69
C PHE A 214 2.15 -3.83 -0.80
N ARG A 215 1.47 -2.88 -1.45
CA ARG A 215 1.23 -2.94 -2.88
C ARG A 215 2.42 -2.40 -3.67
N LYS A 216 3.13 -3.29 -4.39
CA LYS A 216 4.25 -2.90 -5.27
C LYS A 216 3.79 -2.04 -6.45
N ASN A 217 2.61 -2.34 -7.00
CA ASN A 217 1.98 -1.60 -8.09
C ASN A 217 0.78 -0.79 -7.56
N PRO A 218 0.97 0.44 -7.08
CA PRO A 218 -0.11 1.25 -6.56
C PRO A 218 -1.08 1.65 -7.69
N PHE A 219 -2.30 2.04 -7.30
CA PHE A 219 -3.24 2.63 -8.26
C PHE A 219 -2.70 3.93 -8.82
N THR A 220 -2.70 4.02 -10.14
CA THR A 220 -2.37 5.26 -10.85
C THR A 220 -3.60 6.16 -10.99
N VAL A 221 -3.41 7.39 -11.40
CA VAL A 221 -4.52 8.28 -11.73
C VAL A 221 -5.39 7.70 -12.86
N ILE A 222 -4.80 6.94 -13.78
CA ILE A 222 -5.51 6.28 -14.87
C ILE A 222 -6.41 5.16 -14.36
N ASP A 223 -5.96 4.38 -13.37
CA ASP A 223 -6.80 3.38 -12.70
C ASP A 223 -8.01 4.03 -12.02
N LEU A 224 -7.82 5.17 -11.35
CA LEU A 224 -8.91 5.89 -10.70
C LEU A 224 -9.94 6.40 -11.69
N VAL A 225 -9.51 6.88 -12.86
CA VAL A 225 -10.40 7.30 -13.96
C VAL A 225 -11.14 6.10 -14.55
N LYS A 226 -10.45 5.01 -14.89
CA LYS A 226 -11.05 3.78 -15.42
C LYS A 226 -12.10 3.17 -14.49
N ASN A 227 -11.84 3.20 -13.18
CA ASN A 227 -12.78 2.72 -12.17
C ASN A 227 -13.92 3.72 -11.89
N GLY A 228 -13.87 4.90 -12.51
CA GLY A 228 -14.83 5.99 -12.30
C GLY A 228 -14.76 6.59 -10.89
N THR A 229 -13.67 6.36 -10.16
CA THR A 229 -13.47 6.97 -8.83
C THR A 229 -13.37 8.48 -8.95
N ILE A 230 -12.74 8.97 -10.01
CA ILE A 230 -12.67 10.37 -10.45
C ILE A 230 -13.00 10.46 -11.94
N SER A 231 -13.39 11.64 -12.43
CA SER A 231 -13.48 11.92 -13.87
C SER A 231 -12.14 12.39 -14.43
N SER A 232 -12.02 12.43 -15.77
CA SER A 232 -10.82 12.97 -16.44
C SER A 232 -10.64 14.45 -16.13
N GLU A 233 -11.74 15.21 -16.04
CA GLU A 233 -11.74 16.62 -15.64
C GLU A 233 -11.23 16.82 -14.21
N MET A 234 -11.69 15.98 -13.26
CA MET A 234 -11.17 15.97 -11.90
C MET A 234 -9.67 15.65 -11.87
N ALA A 235 -9.22 14.67 -12.66
CA ALA A 235 -7.81 14.33 -12.73
C ALA A 235 -6.94 15.50 -13.21
N VAL A 236 -7.41 16.26 -14.22
CA VAL A 236 -6.72 17.48 -14.70
C VAL A 236 -6.75 18.59 -13.65
N TYR A 237 -7.87 18.78 -12.95
CA TYR A 237 -7.97 19.73 -11.85
C TYR A 237 -6.95 19.40 -10.74
N LEU A 238 -6.87 18.13 -10.33
CA LEU A 238 -5.91 17.65 -9.32
C LEU A 238 -4.47 17.82 -9.80
N TRP A 239 -4.22 17.65 -11.07
CA TRP A 239 -2.92 17.96 -11.67
C TRP A 239 -2.57 19.45 -11.54
N TYR A 240 -3.51 20.35 -11.84
CA TYR A 240 -3.33 21.79 -11.63
C TYR A 240 -3.11 22.13 -10.14
N MET A 241 -3.82 21.45 -9.23
CA MET A 241 -3.65 21.61 -7.79
C MET A 241 -2.19 21.32 -7.38
N VAL A 242 -1.63 20.22 -7.88
CA VAL A 242 -0.25 19.85 -7.55
C VAL A 242 0.74 20.82 -8.16
N GLU A 243 0.63 21.14 -9.46
CA GLU A 243 1.56 22.07 -10.13
C GLU A 243 1.47 23.50 -9.61
N SER A 244 0.31 23.93 -9.09
CA SER A 244 0.16 25.27 -8.49
C SER A 244 0.67 25.37 -7.07
N GLY A 245 1.13 24.26 -6.48
CA GLY A 245 1.54 24.21 -5.08
C GLY A 245 0.38 24.52 -4.12
N SER A 246 -0.81 24.00 -4.41
CA SER A 246 -1.97 24.11 -3.52
C SER A 246 -2.04 22.90 -2.61
N SER A 247 -2.11 23.13 -1.30
CA SER A 247 -2.18 22.06 -0.29
C SER A 247 -3.55 21.37 -0.30
N GLY A 248 -3.58 20.07 -0.04
CA GLY A 248 -4.81 19.29 -0.06
C GLY A 248 -4.87 18.16 0.95
N ILE A 249 -6.07 17.87 1.44
CA ILE A 249 -6.34 16.71 2.31
C ILE A 249 -7.44 15.86 1.68
N ALA A 250 -7.17 14.54 1.56
CA ALA A 250 -8.18 13.57 1.17
C ALA A 250 -8.88 13.02 2.42
N VAL A 251 -10.21 13.12 2.47
CA VAL A 251 -11.01 12.67 3.60
C VAL A 251 -12.02 11.61 3.19
N GLY A 252 -12.37 10.73 4.13
CA GLY A 252 -13.32 9.65 3.91
C GLY A 252 -13.26 8.59 5.01
N PRO A 253 -14.18 7.62 5.03
CA PRO A 253 -14.19 6.52 5.97
C PRO A 253 -12.95 5.61 5.84
N PRO A 254 -12.72 4.69 6.79
CA PRO A 254 -11.67 3.67 6.67
C PRO A 254 -11.81 2.84 5.40
N ALA A 255 -10.69 2.40 4.83
CA ALA A 255 -10.60 1.53 3.66
C ALA A 255 -11.25 2.04 2.35
N VAL A 256 -11.66 3.31 2.29
CA VAL A 256 -12.28 3.90 1.09
C VAL A 256 -11.27 4.21 -0.02
N GLY A 257 -9.96 4.18 0.28
CA GLY A 257 -8.90 4.43 -0.70
C GLY A 257 -8.31 5.85 -0.65
N LYS A 258 -8.33 6.53 0.50
CA LYS A 258 -7.69 7.85 0.70
C LYS A 258 -6.21 7.85 0.33
N THR A 259 -5.44 6.89 0.87
CA THR A 259 -4.01 6.74 0.58
C THR A 259 -3.76 6.39 -0.89
N SER A 260 -4.64 5.58 -1.50
CA SER A 260 -4.55 5.27 -2.94
C SER A 260 -4.77 6.51 -3.81
N LEU A 261 -5.75 7.35 -3.45
CA LEU A 261 -5.97 8.64 -4.11
C LEU A 261 -4.77 9.57 -3.92
N LEU A 262 -4.28 9.70 -2.67
CA LEU A 262 -3.09 10.48 -2.37
C LEU A 262 -1.91 10.03 -3.22
N ASN A 263 -1.65 8.72 -3.27
CA ASN A 263 -0.54 8.17 -4.05
C ASN A 263 -0.65 8.46 -5.55
N ALA A 264 -1.88 8.39 -6.12
CA ALA A 264 -2.12 8.77 -7.50
C ALA A 264 -1.87 10.26 -7.77
N LEU A 265 -2.16 11.15 -6.80
CA LEU A 265 -1.87 12.58 -6.90
C LEU A 265 -0.37 12.87 -6.97
N LEU A 266 0.45 12.09 -6.26
CA LEU A 266 1.91 12.30 -6.22
C LEU A 266 2.56 12.11 -7.59
N MET A 267 1.91 11.41 -8.53
CA MET A 267 2.39 11.25 -9.91
C MET A 267 2.39 12.58 -10.69
N PHE A 268 1.63 13.57 -10.24
CA PHE A 268 1.60 14.91 -10.84
C PHE A 268 2.70 15.86 -10.37
N MET A 269 3.51 15.42 -9.40
CA MET A 269 4.60 16.24 -8.88
C MET A 269 5.67 16.47 -9.95
N PRO A 270 6.13 17.71 -10.15
CA PRO A 270 7.21 18.00 -11.09
C PRO A 270 8.49 17.27 -10.72
N GLU A 271 9.17 16.69 -11.70
CA GLU A 271 10.35 15.83 -11.54
C GLU A 271 11.49 16.47 -10.72
N ASN A 272 11.67 17.79 -10.85
CA ASN A 272 12.70 18.53 -10.14
C ASN A 272 12.32 18.95 -8.71
N SER A 273 11.16 18.54 -8.20
CA SER A 273 10.73 18.89 -6.84
C SER A 273 11.38 18.00 -5.79
N LYS A 274 11.55 18.52 -4.58
CA LYS A 274 11.95 17.72 -3.43
C LYS A 274 10.72 17.29 -2.63
N VAL A 275 10.57 15.99 -2.41
CA VAL A 275 9.45 15.41 -1.67
C VAL A 275 9.95 14.82 -0.37
N PHE A 276 9.21 15.05 0.72
CA PHE A 276 9.45 14.43 2.02
C PHE A 276 8.16 13.75 2.45
N SER A 277 8.15 12.43 2.58
CA SER A 277 6.99 11.70 3.07
C SER A 277 7.18 11.15 4.48
N ILE A 278 6.08 11.13 5.24
CA ILE A 278 6.01 10.66 6.62
C ILE A 278 4.83 9.70 6.72
N GLU A 279 5.09 8.48 7.15
CA GLU A 279 4.08 7.43 7.25
C GLU A 279 4.23 6.64 8.55
N GLU A 280 3.14 6.15 9.13
CA GLU A 280 3.20 5.16 10.22
C GLU A 280 3.61 3.79 9.68
N THR A 281 3.06 3.44 8.53
CA THR A 281 3.42 2.24 7.75
C THR A 281 3.60 2.67 6.31
N ARG A 282 4.58 2.13 5.63
CA ARG A 282 4.86 2.48 4.25
C ARG A 282 3.73 2.01 3.33
N GLU A 283 2.97 2.95 2.79
CA GLU A 283 1.89 2.72 1.81
C GLU A 283 2.14 3.50 0.51
N LEU A 284 2.87 4.63 0.60
CA LEU A 284 3.19 5.44 -0.56
C LEU A 284 4.27 4.77 -1.41
N ASN A 285 4.01 4.72 -2.70
CA ASN A 285 4.93 4.18 -3.68
C ASN A 285 4.74 4.93 -5.01
N PHE A 286 5.65 5.84 -5.34
CA PHE A 286 5.65 6.60 -6.59
C PHE A 286 7.08 6.78 -7.10
N ILE A 287 7.20 7.06 -8.39
CA ILE A 287 8.52 7.23 -9.01
C ILE A 287 8.93 8.70 -8.90
N HIS A 288 9.93 8.96 -8.06
CA HIS A 288 10.48 10.29 -7.89
C HIS A 288 11.92 10.21 -7.37
N GLU A 289 12.88 10.85 -8.04
CA GLU A 289 14.31 10.73 -7.70
C GLU A 289 14.64 11.43 -6.39
N ASN A 290 14.14 12.66 -6.20
CA ASN A 290 14.43 13.46 -5.01
C ASN A 290 13.34 13.27 -3.93
N TRP A 291 13.17 12.02 -3.46
CA TRP A 291 12.20 11.65 -2.45
C TRP A 291 12.86 11.08 -1.19
N ILE A 292 12.56 11.71 -0.05
CA ILE A 292 12.92 11.22 1.28
C ILE A 292 11.70 10.57 1.89
N ALA A 293 11.68 9.24 1.93
CA ALA A 293 10.64 8.45 2.58
C ALA A 293 11.02 8.18 4.03
N THR A 294 10.16 8.60 4.97
CA THR A 294 10.35 8.33 6.40
C THR A 294 9.17 7.60 6.98
N VAL A 295 9.47 6.74 7.96
CA VAL A 295 8.46 5.97 8.71
C VAL A 295 8.64 6.28 10.20
N VAL A 296 7.51 6.41 10.88
CA VAL A 296 7.47 6.58 12.34
C VAL A 296 8.07 5.36 13.02
N ARG A 297 8.87 5.57 14.03
CA ARG A 297 9.43 4.50 14.85
C ARG A 297 8.74 4.50 16.21
N GLU A 298 7.89 3.49 16.45
CA GLU A 298 7.38 3.21 17.78
C GLU A 298 8.48 2.53 18.60
N GLY A 299 8.83 3.17 19.73
CA GLY A 299 9.86 2.62 20.61
C GLY A 299 9.30 1.49 21.48
N HIS A 300 9.58 0.25 21.15
CA HIS A 300 9.57 -0.89 22.06
C HIS A 300 10.93 -1.57 21.94
N ILE A 301 11.91 -1.10 22.72
CA ILE A 301 13.05 -1.91 23.09
C ILE A 301 13.20 -1.68 24.59
N ASP A 302 12.78 -2.66 25.38
CA ASP A 302 13.26 -2.87 26.75
C ASP A 302 14.74 -3.24 26.63
N LEU A 303 15.56 -2.24 26.43
CA LEU A 303 16.97 -2.31 26.75
C LEU A 303 17.04 -2.08 28.27
N GLY A 304 17.75 -2.97 28.98
CA GLY A 304 17.84 -2.95 30.43
C GLY A 304 18.19 -1.59 31.04
N PRO A 305 18.23 -1.42 32.37
CA PRO A 305 18.28 -0.15 33.09
C PRO A 305 19.46 0.78 32.75
N ASP A 306 20.40 0.36 31.93
CA ASP A 306 21.62 1.11 31.55
C ASP A 306 21.63 1.65 30.09
N ASP A 307 20.63 1.32 29.27
CA ASP A 307 20.55 1.84 27.89
C ASP A 307 19.56 3.00 27.79
N GLU A 308 20.09 4.20 27.93
CA GLU A 308 19.34 5.45 27.71
C GLU A 308 18.84 5.55 26.27
N ASN A 309 17.50 5.45 26.12
CA ASN A 309 16.72 6.10 25.07
C ASN A 309 17.10 5.83 23.60
N LEU A 310 16.68 4.73 23.03
CA LEU A 310 16.26 4.77 21.62
C LEU A 310 14.96 5.59 21.57
N SER A 311 15.12 6.89 21.30
CA SER A 311 14.04 7.84 21.32
C SER A 311 12.97 7.45 20.30
N LYS A 312 11.73 7.33 20.78
CA LYS A 312 10.54 7.30 19.94
C LYS A 312 10.63 8.49 18.97
N THR A 313 10.51 8.21 17.68
CA THR A 313 10.43 9.26 16.66
C THR A 313 9.01 9.28 16.14
N ASP A 314 8.23 10.25 16.57
CA ASP A 314 6.83 10.37 16.17
C ASP A 314 6.65 11.23 14.91
N THR A 315 5.41 11.27 14.41
CA THR A 315 5.05 12.05 13.22
C THR A 315 5.36 13.54 13.42
N PHE A 316 5.18 14.06 14.64
CA PHE A 316 5.45 15.47 14.96
C PHE A 316 6.94 15.82 14.77
N ASP A 317 7.84 14.95 15.26
CA ASP A 317 9.29 15.14 15.10
C ASP A 317 9.70 15.11 13.63
N LEU A 318 9.12 14.16 12.85
CA LEU A 318 9.42 14.03 11.42
C LEU A 318 8.92 15.24 10.62
N VAL A 319 7.76 15.82 10.96
CA VAL A 319 7.28 17.07 10.33
C VAL A 319 8.25 18.22 10.61
N ARG A 320 8.76 18.33 11.83
CA ARG A 320 9.75 19.36 12.18
C ARG A 320 11.07 19.20 11.42
N ILE A 321 11.50 17.95 11.23
CA ILE A 321 12.69 17.62 10.42
C ILE A 321 12.44 17.98 8.95
N ALA A 322 11.27 17.61 8.42
CA ALA A 322 10.87 17.93 7.04
C ALA A 322 10.98 19.43 6.76
N MET A 323 10.37 20.29 7.60
CA MET A 323 10.42 21.74 7.42
C MET A 323 11.87 22.31 7.37
N ARG A 324 12.82 21.71 8.10
CA ARG A 324 14.23 22.11 8.07
C ARG A 324 14.97 21.68 6.82
N GLN A 325 14.47 20.66 6.11
CA GLN A 325 15.08 20.15 4.88
C GLN A 325 14.58 20.86 3.62
N ARG A 326 13.69 21.85 3.76
CA ARG A 326 13.13 22.68 2.69
C ARG A 326 12.61 21.86 1.50
N PRO A 327 11.72 20.88 1.71
CA PRO A 327 11.09 20.18 0.60
C PRO A 327 10.10 21.09 -0.10
N THR A 328 9.84 20.81 -1.38
CA THR A 328 8.74 21.44 -2.13
C THR A 328 7.40 20.90 -1.63
N TYR A 329 7.35 19.60 -1.38
CA TYR A 329 6.15 18.89 -0.92
C TYR A 329 6.43 18.10 0.36
N ILE A 330 5.54 18.24 1.33
CA ILE A 330 5.47 17.39 2.53
C ILE A 330 4.24 16.52 2.39
N VAL A 331 4.41 15.21 2.46
CA VAL A 331 3.33 14.24 2.33
C VAL A 331 3.23 13.46 3.63
N VAL A 332 2.08 13.50 4.29
CA VAL A 332 1.83 12.69 5.49
C VAL A 332 0.74 11.68 5.18
N GLY A 333 1.05 10.39 5.31
CA GLY A 333 0.13 9.32 4.95
C GLY A 333 -1.24 9.49 5.59
N GLU A 334 -1.28 9.70 6.90
CA GLU A 334 -2.50 9.99 7.66
C GLU A 334 -2.19 10.87 8.87
N VAL A 335 -3.11 11.77 9.21
CA VAL A 335 -3.05 12.59 10.43
C VAL A 335 -4.23 12.31 11.35
N ARG A 336 -3.94 12.22 12.66
CA ARG A 336 -4.93 11.87 13.69
C ARG A 336 -4.77 12.67 14.98
N GLY A 337 -3.62 13.27 15.20
CA GLY A 337 -3.23 13.90 16.46
C GLY A 337 -2.63 15.29 16.30
N SER A 338 -1.85 15.69 17.30
CA SER A 338 -1.24 17.04 17.41
C SER A 338 -0.24 17.37 16.29
N GLU A 339 0.29 16.38 15.58
CA GLU A 339 1.12 16.57 14.38
C GLU A 339 0.41 17.38 13.31
N THR A 340 -0.93 17.27 13.25
CA THR A 340 -1.77 18.03 12.31
C THR A 340 -1.56 19.53 12.46
N TYR A 341 -1.46 20.05 13.68
CA TYR A 341 -1.16 21.45 13.91
C TYR A 341 0.15 21.89 13.25
N SER A 342 1.21 21.07 13.35
CA SER A 342 2.50 21.37 12.72
C SER A 342 2.43 21.36 11.18
N LEU A 343 1.57 20.52 10.58
CA LEU A 343 1.33 20.52 9.14
C LEU A 343 0.64 21.82 8.69
N PHE A 344 -0.34 22.31 9.43
CA PHE A 344 -0.97 23.58 9.13
C PHE A 344 0.00 24.77 9.32
N GLN A 345 0.93 24.68 10.28
CA GLN A 345 2.03 25.63 10.37
C GLN A 345 2.95 25.56 9.13
N ALA A 346 3.28 24.36 8.64
CA ALA A 346 4.06 24.21 7.42
C ALA A 346 3.34 24.82 6.20
N MET A 347 2.02 24.61 6.07
CA MET A 347 1.22 25.25 5.01
C MET A 347 1.26 26.78 5.13
N SER A 348 1.13 27.33 6.36
CA SER A 348 1.17 28.78 6.59
C SER A 348 2.52 29.43 6.28
N THR A 349 3.60 28.64 6.30
CA THR A 349 4.95 29.08 5.93
C THR A 349 5.32 28.83 4.48
N GLY A 350 4.35 28.36 3.65
CA GLY A 350 4.49 28.24 2.22
C GLY A 350 4.91 26.86 1.71
N HIS A 351 4.95 25.84 2.56
CA HIS A 351 5.15 24.46 2.12
C HIS A 351 3.85 23.89 1.53
N THR A 352 3.93 23.17 0.44
CA THR A 352 2.80 22.42 -0.08
C THR A 352 2.66 21.10 0.67
N VAL A 353 1.50 20.84 1.22
CA VAL A 353 1.25 19.67 2.07
C VAL A 353 0.12 18.83 1.51
N TYR A 354 0.33 17.51 1.45
CA TYR A 354 -0.71 16.53 1.16
C TYR A 354 -0.82 15.54 2.30
N SER A 355 -2.06 15.20 2.66
CA SER A 355 -2.32 14.21 3.72
C SER A 355 -3.69 13.56 3.56
N THR A 356 -3.97 12.58 4.42
CA THR A 356 -5.30 12.02 4.58
C THR A 356 -5.80 12.19 6.02
N LEU A 357 -7.11 12.26 6.20
CA LEU A 357 -7.76 12.33 7.50
C LEU A 357 -9.10 11.57 7.45
N HIS A 358 -9.50 10.97 8.54
CA HIS A 358 -10.81 10.36 8.68
C HIS A 358 -11.88 11.41 8.94
N ALA A 359 -12.66 11.76 7.91
CA ALA A 359 -13.88 12.56 7.99
C ALA A 359 -14.79 12.19 6.82
N ASP A 360 -16.09 12.34 6.94
CA ASP A 360 -17.07 11.97 5.90
C ASP A 360 -17.70 13.19 5.21
N SER A 361 -17.43 14.38 5.72
CA SER A 361 -17.94 15.65 5.20
C SER A 361 -17.03 16.81 5.58
N MET A 362 -17.24 17.97 4.97
CA MET A 362 -16.54 19.20 5.32
C MET A 362 -16.81 19.61 6.78
N ASP A 363 -18.06 19.51 7.23
CA ASP A 363 -18.44 19.84 8.63
C ASP A 363 -17.74 18.94 9.64
N THR A 364 -17.66 17.62 9.35
CA THR A 364 -16.95 16.66 10.19
C THR A 364 -15.45 16.94 10.21
N LEU A 365 -14.87 17.30 9.06
CA LEU A 365 -13.46 17.70 8.97
C LEU A 365 -13.19 18.93 9.86
N ILE A 366 -13.96 19.99 9.71
CA ILE A 366 -13.81 21.22 10.49
C ILE A 366 -13.92 20.90 11.99
N SER A 367 -14.95 20.14 12.39
CA SER A 367 -15.14 19.75 13.79
C SER A 367 -13.95 18.97 14.36
N ARG A 368 -13.37 18.06 13.57
CA ARG A 368 -12.18 17.29 13.97
C ARG A 368 -10.92 18.16 14.07
N LEU A 369 -10.74 19.07 13.13
CA LEU A 369 -9.59 20.00 13.16
C LEU A 369 -9.60 20.88 14.42
N GLU A 370 -10.78 21.29 14.89
CA GLU A 370 -10.93 22.15 16.07
C GLU A 370 -10.91 21.40 17.41
N SER A 371 -11.16 20.10 17.37
CA SER A 371 -11.26 19.26 18.58
C SER A 371 -9.90 18.65 18.97
N GLU A 372 -9.75 18.35 20.28
CA GLU A 372 -8.65 17.53 20.77
C GLU A 372 -8.67 16.12 20.12
N PRO A 373 -7.53 15.51 19.79
CA PRO A 373 -6.15 15.98 20.05
C PRO A 373 -5.54 16.87 18.95
N ILE A 374 -6.28 17.20 17.88
CA ILE A 374 -5.77 17.94 16.71
C ILE A 374 -5.60 19.44 17.03
N ASN A 375 -6.68 20.08 17.50
CA ASN A 375 -6.71 21.45 17.99
C ASN A 375 -6.08 22.51 17.06
N VAL A 376 -6.44 22.48 15.77
CA VAL A 376 -6.00 23.44 14.75
C VAL A 376 -6.92 24.67 14.77
N PRO A 377 -6.41 25.88 15.06
CA PRO A 377 -7.21 27.09 14.99
C PRO A 377 -7.68 27.37 13.57
N ARG A 378 -8.90 27.88 13.41
CA ARG A 378 -9.48 28.24 12.09
C ARG A 378 -8.62 29.19 11.27
N VAL A 379 -7.88 30.07 11.96
CA VAL A 379 -6.95 30.99 11.29
C VAL A 379 -5.84 30.24 10.52
N LEU A 380 -5.51 29.02 10.92
CA LEU A 380 -4.58 28.17 10.18
C LEU A 380 -5.30 27.30 9.14
N ALA A 381 -6.57 26.95 9.36
CA ALA A 381 -7.33 26.12 8.43
C ALA A 381 -7.50 26.75 7.03
N ILE A 382 -7.44 28.09 6.93
CA ILE A 382 -7.49 28.80 5.64
C ILE A 382 -6.30 28.52 4.71
N TYR A 383 -5.19 27.98 5.23
CA TYR A 383 -4.04 27.60 4.42
C TYR A 383 -4.20 26.24 3.75
N LEU A 384 -5.20 25.46 4.13
CA LEU A 384 -5.64 24.29 3.41
C LEU A 384 -6.45 24.75 2.19
N ASN A 385 -5.95 24.49 1.00
CA ASN A 385 -6.59 24.99 -0.21
C ASN A 385 -7.71 24.08 -0.70
N VAL A 386 -7.51 22.75 -0.63
CA VAL A 386 -8.43 21.77 -1.24
C VAL A 386 -8.74 20.62 -0.27
N VAL A 387 -10.01 20.25 -0.21
CA VAL A 387 -10.50 19.07 0.49
C VAL A 387 -11.12 18.14 -0.54
N ILE A 388 -10.69 16.87 -0.56
CA ILE A 388 -11.16 15.85 -1.50
C ILE A 388 -11.92 14.80 -0.69
N ILE A 389 -13.23 14.68 -0.90
CA ILE A 389 -14.10 13.78 -0.14
C ILE A 389 -14.36 12.52 -0.96
N ILE A 390 -13.90 11.37 -0.46
CA ILE A 390 -14.10 10.07 -1.10
C ILE A 390 -15.02 9.19 -0.24
N LYS A 391 -16.01 8.56 -0.89
CA LYS A 391 -17.04 7.73 -0.23
C LYS A 391 -17.27 6.42 -0.97
N PHE A 392 -17.85 5.46 -0.26
CA PHE A 392 -18.49 4.31 -0.89
C PHE A 392 -19.87 4.71 -1.39
N VAL A 393 -20.14 4.40 -2.65
CA VAL A 393 -21.45 4.63 -3.30
C VAL A 393 -21.97 3.30 -3.83
N ARG A 394 -23.28 3.09 -3.72
CA ARG A 394 -23.92 1.87 -4.25
C ARG A 394 -24.44 2.14 -5.65
N ILE A 395 -23.87 1.43 -6.65
CA ILE A 395 -24.32 1.49 -8.06
C ILE A 395 -24.66 0.07 -8.49
N ASN A 396 -25.88 -0.14 -9.03
CA ASN A 396 -26.33 -1.45 -9.49
C ASN A 396 -26.08 -2.58 -8.46
N ASN A 397 -26.38 -2.30 -7.21
CA ASN A 397 -26.18 -3.20 -6.06
C ASN A 397 -24.72 -3.55 -5.73
N ARG A 398 -23.74 -2.88 -6.34
CA ARG A 398 -22.32 -3.00 -6.06
C ARG A 398 -21.83 -1.77 -5.30
N LEU A 399 -20.97 -2.01 -4.31
CA LEU A 399 -20.31 -0.93 -3.58
C LEU A 399 -19.06 -0.50 -4.36
N VAL A 400 -19.02 0.75 -4.77
CA VAL A 400 -17.91 1.34 -5.52
C VAL A 400 -17.37 2.59 -4.82
N ARG A 401 -16.14 2.96 -5.10
CA ARG A 401 -15.50 4.15 -4.54
C ARG A 401 -15.70 5.33 -5.48
N ARG A 402 -16.10 6.50 -4.96
CA ARG A 402 -16.24 7.75 -5.71
C ARG A 402 -15.69 8.93 -4.92
N VAL A 403 -14.98 9.82 -5.57
CA VAL A 403 -14.78 11.17 -5.04
C VAL A 403 -16.11 11.88 -5.20
N THR A 404 -16.77 12.15 -4.09
CA THR A 404 -18.13 12.72 -4.11
C THR A 404 -18.11 14.24 -4.16
N GLU A 405 -17.06 14.86 -3.61
CA GLU A 405 -16.94 16.30 -3.53
C GLU A 405 -15.46 16.70 -3.60
N ILE A 406 -15.19 17.83 -4.26
CA ILE A 406 -13.93 18.56 -4.13
C ILE A 406 -14.29 19.98 -3.76
N ASP A 407 -13.82 20.40 -2.58
CA ASP A 407 -14.11 21.73 -2.01
C ASP A 407 -12.82 22.55 -1.93
N GLU A 408 -12.87 23.82 -2.37
CA GLU A 408 -11.81 24.80 -2.16
C GLU A 408 -12.13 25.70 -0.98
N ILE A 409 -11.21 25.85 -0.03
CA ILE A 409 -11.34 26.79 1.08
C ILE A 409 -10.94 28.19 0.57
N GLU A 410 -11.87 29.14 0.66
CA GLU A 410 -11.69 30.50 0.19
C GLU A 410 -11.32 31.49 1.29
N GLY A 411 -11.69 31.20 2.53
CA GLY A 411 -11.42 32.07 3.66
C GLY A 411 -12.25 31.75 4.89
N LYS A 412 -12.42 32.76 5.73
CA LYS A 412 -13.31 32.72 6.91
C LYS A 412 -14.38 33.81 6.82
N GLU A 413 -15.51 33.56 7.41
CA GLU A 413 -16.58 34.57 7.55
C GLU A 413 -16.12 35.77 8.38
N GLU A 414 -16.41 37.00 7.92
CA GLU A 414 -16.07 38.23 8.65
C GLU A 414 -16.88 38.38 9.94
N ALA A 415 -18.15 38.00 9.93
CA ALA A 415 -19.09 38.19 11.04
C ALA A 415 -19.41 36.89 11.81
N GLY A 416 -18.88 35.77 11.37
CA GLY A 416 -19.11 34.43 11.95
C GLY A 416 -17.81 33.68 12.22
N ASN A 417 -17.98 32.47 12.74
CA ASN A 417 -16.85 31.55 12.97
C ASN A 417 -16.74 30.46 11.88
N GLY A 418 -17.45 30.60 10.74
CA GLY A 418 -17.46 29.65 9.63
C GLY A 418 -16.22 29.75 8.71
N LEU A 419 -15.83 28.62 8.08
CA LEU A 419 -14.96 28.64 6.91
C LEU A 419 -15.84 28.80 5.67
N ILE A 420 -15.42 29.69 4.75
CA ILE A 420 -16.03 29.85 3.44
C ILE A 420 -15.32 28.86 2.51
N TYR A 421 -16.09 28.02 1.84
CA TYR A 421 -15.56 27.11 0.85
C TYR A 421 -16.47 27.02 -0.38
N ASN A 422 -15.87 26.75 -1.52
CA ASN A 422 -16.54 26.57 -2.80
C ASN A 422 -16.47 25.11 -3.23
N LYS A 423 -17.63 24.50 -3.49
CA LYS A 423 -17.70 23.15 -4.04
C LYS A 423 -17.39 23.19 -5.53
N VAL A 424 -16.20 22.75 -5.89
CA VAL A 424 -15.72 22.76 -7.30
C VAL A 424 -16.27 21.59 -8.09
N PHE A 425 -16.32 20.40 -7.48
CA PHE A 425 -16.93 19.21 -8.07
C PHE A 425 -17.90 18.56 -7.10
N GLU A 426 -19.00 18.05 -7.66
CA GLU A 426 -20.00 17.26 -6.95
C GLU A 426 -20.38 16.01 -7.76
N TYR A 427 -20.52 14.87 -7.08
CA TYR A 427 -20.95 13.62 -7.70
C TYR A 427 -22.47 13.51 -7.68
N ASP A 428 -23.09 13.33 -8.87
CA ASP A 428 -24.50 13.00 -8.99
C ASP A 428 -24.69 11.47 -9.05
N PRO A 429 -25.19 10.85 -7.97
CA PRO A 429 -25.38 9.40 -7.93
C PRO A 429 -26.48 8.92 -8.89
N SER A 430 -27.43 9.77 -9.28
CA SER A 430 -28.54 9.42 -10.16
C SER A 430 -28.08 9.20 -11.61
N ARG A 431 -27.10 9.99 -12.04
CA ARG A 431 -26.51 9.93 -13.38
C ARG A 431 -25.13 9.25 -13.40
N ASN A 432 -24.55 8.95 -12.23
CA ASN A 432 -23.20 8.42 -12.07
C ASN A 432 -22.14 9.30 -12.77
N VAL A 433 -22.23 10.62 -12.59
CA VAL A 433 -21.32 11.60 -13.17
C VAL A 433 -20.79 12.58 -12.14
N HIS A 434 -19.62 13.13 -12.38
CA HIS A 434 -19.05 14.21 -11.59
C HIS A 434 -19.34 15.54 -12.31
N GLU A 435 -19.95 16.49 -11.64
CA GLU A 435 -20.30 17.79 -12.17
C GLU A 435 -19.29 18.85 -11.70
N TYR A 436 -18.83 19.69 -12.63
CA TYR A 436 -17.96 20.83 -12.35
C TYR A 436 -18.80 22.11 -12.28
N ASN A 437 -18.65 22.91 -11.22
CA ASN A 437 -19.45 24.14 -11.04
C ASN A 437 -18.94 25.37 -11.83
N GLY A 438 -17.79 25.25 -12.52
CA GLY A 438 -17.24 26.31 -13.36
C GLY A 438 -16.39 27.35 -12.64
N GLN A 439 -16.20 27.30 -11.34
CA GLN A 439 -15.40 28.24 -10.55
C GLN A 439 -14.31 27.51 -9.77
N SER A 440 -13.06 28.00 -9.83
CA SER A 440 -11.93 27.44 -9.10
C SER A 440 -10.80 28.43 -8.88
N ASN A 441 -10.40 28.62 -7.64
CA ASN A 441 -9.24 29.40 -7.25
C ASN A 441 -7.93 28.69 -7.61
N VAL A 442 -7.89 27.35 -7.56
CA VAL A 442 -6.75 26.54 -7.96
C VAL A 442 -6.44 26.73 -9.46
N ILE A 443 -7.47 26.65 -10.32
CA ILE A 443 -7.31 26.86 -11.76
C ILE A 443 -6.87 28.31 -12.05
N THR A 444 -7.44 29.28 -11.35
CA THR A 444 -7.06 30.69 -11.47
C THR A 444 -5.61 30.91 -11.04
N LYS A 445 -5.18 30.33 -9.92
CA LYS A 445 -3.80 30.38 -9.43
C LYS A 445 -2.84 29.72 -10.44
N PHE A 446 -3.17 28.54 -10.96
CA PHE A 446 -2.37 27.87 -11.97
C PHE A 446 -2.21 28.72 -13.24
N ALA A 447 -3.30 29.30 -13.75
CA ALA A 447 -3.28 30.16 -14.93
C ALA A 447 -2.38 31.40 -14.70
N ALA A 448 -2.47 32.02 -13.52
CA ALA A 448 -1.63 33.17 -13.15
C ALA A 448 -0.15 32.80 -13.08
N LEU A 449 0.21 31.65 -12.46
CA LEU A 449 1.59 31.15 -12.36
C LEU A 449 2.18 30.88 -13.76
N ARG A 450 1.39 30.35 -14.67
CA ARG A 450 1.80 30.03 -16.05
C ARG A 450 1.67 31.22 -17.01
N LYS A 451 1.07 32.32 -16.56
CA LYS A 451 0.73 33.49 -17.38
C LYS A 451 -0.10 33.08 -18.61
N TYR A 452 -1.09 32.22 -18.38
CA TYR A 452 -2.00 31.75 -19.41
C TYR A 452 -3.12 32.74 -19.65
N SER A 453 -3.45 32.98 -20.95
CA SER A 453 -4.74 33.57 -21.33
C SER A 453 -5.86 32.53 -21.09
N ALA A 454 -7.12 32.98 -21.17
CA ALA A 454 -8.25 32.05 -21.08
C ALA A 454 -8.21 30.99 -22.20
N GLU A 455 -7.77 31.35 -23.38
CA GLU A 455 -7.59 30.45 -24.54
C GLU A 455 -6.46 29.43 -24.28
N ASP A 456 -5.31 29.90 -23.77
CA ASP A 456 -4.20 29.00 -23.41
C ASP A 456 -4.62 27.97 -22.35
N LEU A 457 -5.36 28.42 -21.34
CA LEU A 457 -5.85 27.56 -20.27
C LEU A 457 -6.82 26.50 -20.82
N GLN A 458 -7.78 26.91 -21.66
CA GLN A 458 -8.73 25.97 -22.27
C GLN A 458 -8.04 24.94 -23.15
N ASN A 459 -7.05 25.37 -23.93
CA ASN A 459 -6.25 24.48 -24.77
C ASN A 459 -5.40 23.50 -23.96
N ASP A 460 -4.78 23.97 -22.86
CA ASP A 460 -4.00 23.13 -21.96
C ASP A 460 -4.91 22.10 -21.27
N PHE A 461 -6.06 22.53 -20.76
CA PHE A 461 -7.05 21.67 -20.11
C PHE A 461 -7.50 20.54 -21.04
N LYS A 462 -7.85 20.87 -22.27
CA LYS A 462 -8.25 19.89 -23.29
C LYS A 462 -7.15 18.88 -23.58
N LYS A 463 -5.90 19.34 -23.77
CA LYS A 463 -4.77 18.45 -24.07
C LYS A 463 -4.48 17.47 -22.93
N ARG A 464 -4.62 17.91 -21.67
CA ARG A 464 -4.45 17.03 -20.49
C ARG A 464 -5.57 16.00 -20.41
N ILE A 465 -6.83 16.39 -20.67
CA ILE A 465 -7.95 15.44 -20.76
C ILE A 465 -7.70 14.43 -21.88
N ASP A 466 -7.30 14.89 -23.07
CA ASP A 466 -7.03 14.00 -24.20
C ASP A 466 -5.92 12.97 -23.86
N LEU A 467 -4.86 13.40 -23.14
CA LEU A 467 -3.80 12.52 -22.68
C LEU A 467 -4.33 11.46 -21.68
N ILE A 468 -5.08 11.88 -20.66
CA ILE A 468 -5.63 10.97 -19.64
C ILE A 468 -6.58 9.96 -20.29
N ASN A 469 -7.47 10.41 -21.17
CA ASN A 469 -8.38 9.53 -21.88
C ASN A 469 -7.64 8.54 -22.79
N LEU A 470 -6.63 9.00 -23.52
CA LEU A 470 -5.80 8.15 -24.36
C LEU A 470 -5.12 7.02 -23.56
N LEU A 471 -4.54 7.34 -22.40
CA LEU A 471 -3.91 6.35 -21.52
C LEU A 471 -4.94 5.37 -20.96
N ALA A 472 -6.12 5.86 -20.57
CA ALA A 472 -7.22 5.04 -20.08
C ALA A 472 -7.76 4.08 -21.16
N GLU A 473 -7.93 4.54 -22.40
CA GLU A 473 -8.38 3.72 -23.54
C GLU A 473 -7.34 2.65 -23.92
N ARG A 474 -6.05 2.97 -23.90
CA ARG A 474 -4.97 2.00 -24.15
C ARG A 474 -4.81 0.96 -23.05
N GLY A 475 -5.35 1.23 -21.87
CA GLY A 475 -5.12 0.38 -20.71
C GLY A 475 -3.74 0.54 -20.08
N ASP A 476 -3.03 1.62 -20.41
CA ASP A 476 -1.70 1.93 -19.87
C ASP A 476 -1.85 2.42 -18.41
N THR A 477 -1.93 1.48 -17.48
CA THR A 477 -2.08 1.75 -16.05
C THR A 477 -0.79 1.53 -15.25
N GLY A 478 0.27 1.02 -15.88
CA GLY A 478 1.56 0.83 -15.24
C GLY A 478 2.18 2.14 -14.75
N ILE A 479 2.63 2.15 -13.48
CA ILE A 479 3.15 3.36 -12.82
C ILE A 479 4.25 4.05 -13.63
N SER A 480 5.19 3.30 -14.22
CA SER A 480 6.29 3.86 -15.02
C SER A 480 5.79 4.52 -16.30
N ALA A 481 4.86 3.86 -17.02
CA ALA A 481 4.31 4.39 -18.27
C ALA A 481 3.49 5.66 -18.04
N VAL A 482 2.63 5.66 -17.02
CA VAL A 482 1.81 6.82 -16.66
C VAL A 482 2.68 7.98 -16.18
N ASN A 483 3.66 7.72 -15.30
CA ASN A 483 4.57 8.74 -14.81
C ASN A 483 5.35 9.38 -15.97
N GLN A 484 5.93 8.56 -16.86
CA GLN A 484 6.66 9.05 -18.04
C GLN A 484 5.79 9.94 -18.92
N ALA A 485 4.56 9.52 -19.22
CA ALA A 485 3.64 10.29 -20.07
C ALA A 485 3.27 11.66 -19.45
N ILE A 486 3.08 11.70 -18.12
CA ILE A 486 2.80 12.95 -17.38
C ILE A 486 4.03 13.88 -17.41
N GLN A 487 5.23 13.35 -17.14
CA GLN A 487 6.46 14.14 -17.13
C GLN A 487 6.83 14.65 -18.52
N ASP A 488 6.70 13.83 -19.56
CA ASP A 488 6.93 14.23 -20.97
C ASP A 488 5.99 15.36 -21.38
N PHE A 489 4.71 15.28 -20.98
CA PHE A 489 3.75 16.36 -21.23
C PHE A 489 4.19 17.65 -20.55
N GLY A 490 4.61 17.60 -19.29
CA GLY A 490 5.13 18.75 -18.54
C GLY A 490 6.36 19.37 -19.22
N ASN A 491 7.33 18.56 -19.64
CA ASN A 491 8.57 18.97 -20.27
C ASN A 491 8.34 19.63 -21.65
N HIS A 492 7.41 19.10 -22.45
CA HIS A 492 7.04 19.71 -23.73
C HIS A 492 6.42 21.11 -23.62
N LEU A 493 5.72 21.39 -22.51
CA LEU A 493 5.19 22.72 -22.24
C LEU A 493 6.30 23.72 -21.84
N HIS A 494 7.36 23.25 -21.16
CA HIS A 494 8.50 24.09 -20.79
C HIS A 494 9.40 24.43 -21.97
N SER A 495 9.64 23.51 -22.91
CA SER A 495 10.52 23.72 -24.07
C SER A 495 9.99 24.75 -25.09
N ARG A 496 8.67 24.90 -25.22
CA ARG A 496 8.05 25.86 -26.12
C ARG A 496 8.11 27.33 -25.64
N LYS A 497 8.38 27.60 -24.37
CA LYS A 497 8.49 28.97 -23.82
C LYS A 497 9.92 29.45 -23.62
N GLY A 498 10.92 28.57 -23.69
CA GLY A 498 12.35 28.94 -23.63
C GLY A 498 12.94 29.49 -24.95
N GLY A 499 12.15 29.59 -26.01
CA GLY A 499 12.56 30.02 -27.35
C GLY A 499 12.02 31.39 -27.77
N ARG A 500 11.70 32.29 -26.82
CA ARG A 500 11.39 33.68 -27.14
C ARG A 500 12.18 34.65 -26.27
#